data_15c40221e0bc805e09f60d54d287e2a8
#
_entry.id   15c40221e0bc805e09f60d54d287e2a8
#
_cell.length_a   1.000
_cell.length_b   1.000
_cell.length_c   1.000
_cell.angle_alpha   90.00
_cell.angle_beta   90.00
_cell.angle_gamma   90.00
#
_symmetry.space_group_name_H-M   'P 1'
#
loop_
_entity.id
_entity.type
_entity.pdbx_description
1 polymer ?
#
loop_
_entity_poly.entity_id
_entity_poly.type
_entity_poly.pdbx_seq_one_letter_code
_entity_poly.pdbx_strand_id
1 'polypeptide(L)'
;MRVLGAVFVAAHGLGHIIWFMSTWVRWSLGNSGRTELAKHEDGFLVESSSFTGKLIGILALLALIGFIAAAWGIWTQTSWWPSLLLGSAVPSVVVLLAMWNPVGSVSFNAFVANALLGAATLMPWGDRFLGAH
;
A
#
# COMPACT_ATOMS: atom_id res chain seq x y z
N MET A 1 -5.48 21.74 -1.09
CA MET A 1 -4.57 20.74 -0.51
C MET A 1 -5.26 19.40 -0.27
N ARG A 2 -6.45 19.34 0.34
CA ARG A 2 -7.23 18.13 0.62
C ARG A 2 -7.37 17.15 -0.55
N VAL A 3 -7.72 17.65 -1.74
CA VAL A 3 -7.86 16.82 -2.96
C VAL A 3 -6.55 16.11 -3.30
N LEU A 4 -5.43 16.81 -3.20
CA LEU A 4 -4.11 16.23 -3.44
C LEU A 4 -3.77 15.15 -2.40
N GLY A 5 -4.12 15.38 -1.12
CA GLY A 5 -3.97 14.38 -0.06
C GLY A 5 -4.78 13.11 -0.34
N ALA A 6 -6.06 13.27 -0.70
CA ALA A 6 -6.93 12.15 -1.06
C ALA A 6 -6.40 11.38 -2.28
N VAL A 7 -5.97 12.08 -3.33
CA VAL A 7 -5.38 11.46 -4.53
C VAL A 7 -4.10 10.71 -4.19
N PHE A 8 -3.24 11.29 -3.36
CA PHE A 8 -2.00 10.63 -2.94
C PHE A 8 -2.27 9.35 -2.15
N VAL A 9 -3.21 9.40 -1.18
CA VAL A 9 -3.61 8.23 -0.39
C VAL A 9 -4.22 7.13 -1.29
N ALA A 10 -5.08 7.52 -2.24
CA ALA A 10 -5.67 6.57 -3.19
C ALA A 10 -4.60 5.94 -4.10
N ALA A 11 -3.69 6.72 -4.64
CA ALA A 11 -2.60 6.23 -5.49
C ALA A 11 -1.67 5.29 -4.72
N HIS A 12 -1.34 5.63 -3.46
CA HIS A 12 -0.56 4.76 -2.59
C HIS A 12 -1.28 3.42 -2.33
N GLY A 13 -2.58 3.47 -2.03
CA GLY A 13 -3.41 2.28 -1.87
C GLY A 13 -3.41 1.39 -3.12
N LEU A 14 -3.59 1.99 -4.31
CA LEU A 14 -3.58 1.27 -5.58
C LEU A 14 -2.26 0.52 -5.83
N GLY A 15 -1.14 1.03 -5.33
CA GLY A 15 0.16 0.35 -5.40
C GLY A 15 0.15 -1.05 -4.80
N HIS A 16 -0.70 -1.33 -3.81
CA HIS A 16 -0.81 -2.64 -3.15
C HIS A 16 -1.46 -3.71 -4.03
N ILE A 17 -2.13 -3.33 -5.12
CA ILE A 17 -2.72 -4.29 -6.07
C ILE A 17 -1.64 -5.19 -6.67
N ILE A 18 -0.43 -4.67 -6.85
CA ILE A 18 0.69 -5.41 -7.43
C ILE A 18 1.00 -6.66 -6.58
N TRP A 19 1.08 -6.49 -5.26
CA TRP A 19 1.34 -7.59 -4.33
C TRP A 19 0.21 -8.60 -4.26
N PHE A 20 -1.03 -8.15 -4.29
CA PHE A 20 -2.18 -9.05 -4.39
C PHE A 20 -2.16 -9.84 -5.69
N MET A 21 -1.95 -9.17 -6.81
CA MET A 21 -1.93 -9.80 -8.13
C MET A 21 -0.79 -10.81 -8.26
N SER A 22 0.40 -10.50 -7.72
CA SER A 22 1.55 -11.41 -7.77
C SER A 22 1.30 -12.71 -7.01
N THR A 23 0.58 -12.65 -5.89
CA THR A 23 0.34 -13.81 -5.01
C THR A 23 -0.88 -14.63 -5.39
N TRP A 24 -1.95 -14.00 -5.93
CA TRP A 24 -3.22 -14.66 -6.18
C TRP A 24 -3.52 -14.91 -7.65
N VAL A 25 -3.19 -13.98 -8.51
CA VAL A 25 -3.57 -14.06 -9.93
C VAL A 25 -2.45 -14.66 -10.77
N ARG A 26 -1.22 -14.70 -10.25
CA ARG A 26 -0.02 -15.13 -11.00
C ARG A 26 -0.06 -14.49 -12.38
N TRP A 27 0.03 -13.19 -12.45
CA TRP A 27 0.02 -12.51 -13.72
C TRP A 27 1.26 -12.92 -14.52
N SER A 28 1.12 -14.04 -15.22
CA SER A 28 2.05 -14.49 -16.23
C SER A 28 1.72 -13.76 -17.52
N LEU A 29 2.37 -12.67 -17.78
CA LEU A 29 2.49 -12.13 -19.13
C LEU A 29 3.40 -13.06 -19.92
N GLY A 30 2.87 -14.24 -20.29
CA GLY A 30 3.43 -15.20 -21.22
C GLY A 30 4.92 -15.57 -21.03
N ASN A 31 5.29 -16.78 -21.40
CA ASN A 31 6.66 -17.33 -21.26
C ASN A 31 7.79 -16.53 -21.96
N SER A 32 7.48 -15.54 -22.77
CA SER A 32 8.44 -14.67 -23.48
C SER A 32 8.63 -13.29 -22.88
N GLY A 33 7.85 -12.93 -21.87
CA GLY A 33 7.84 -11.59 -21.28
C GLY A 33 7.81 -11.63 -19.77
N ARG A 34 8.69 -12.41 -19.11
CA ARG A 34 9.02 -12.10 -17.71
C ARG A 34 9.65 -10.71 -17.71
N THR A 35 8.78 -9.72 -17.59
CA THR A 35 9.23 -8.35 -17.36
C THR A 35 10.07 -8.32 -16.09
N GLU A 36 11.00 -7.40 -15.98
CA GLU A 36 11.80 -7.22 -14.76
C GLU A 36 10.92 -7.16 -13.49
N LEU A 37 9.66 -6.73 -13.61
CA LEU A 37 8.64 -6.77 -12.54
C LEU A 37 8.32 -8.22 -12.10
N ALA A 38 8.23 -9.17 -13.01
CA ALA A 38 7.96 -10.57 -12.66
C ALA A 38 9.16 -11.29 -12.03
N LYS A 39 10.38 -10.82 -12.26
CA LYS A 39 11.57 -11.33 -11.58
C LYS A 39 11.64 -10.88 -10.10
N HIS A 40 10.81 -9.92 -9.70
CA HIS A 40 10.78 -9.35 -8.35
C HIS A 40 9.58 -9.86 -7.52
N GLU A 41 8.89 -10.91 -7.98
CA GLU A 41 7.68 -11.44 -7.32
C GLU A 41 7.97 -12.17 -6.02
N ASP A 42 9.19 -12.67 -5.83
CA ASP A 42 9.58 -13.32 -4.58
C ASP A 42 10.13 -12.27 -3.62
N GLY A 43 9.44 -12.10 -2.51
CA GLY A 43 9.89 -11.22 -1.44
C GLY A 43 11.13 -11.79 -0.74
N PHE A 44 11.85 -10.95 -0.04
CA PHE A 44 13.03 -11.35 0.73
C PHE A 44 12.71 -12.44 1.78
N LEU A 45 11.53 -12.39 2.39
CA LEU A 45 11.12 -13.28 3.47
C LEU A 45 10.06 -14.31 3.07
N VAL A 46 9.34 -14.08 1.98
CA VAL A 46 8.15 -14.88 1.64
C VAL A 46 8.10 -15.13 0.14
N GLU A 47 8.00 -16.39 -0.23
CA GLU A 47 7.73 -16.79 -1.61
C GLU A 47 6.25 -16.51 -1.95
N SER A 48 5.99 -15.80 -3.05
CA SER A 48 4.66 -15.37 -3.45
C SER A 48 3.68 -16.54 -3.72
N SER A 49 4.19 -17.68 -4.17
CA SER A 49 3.40 -18.89 -4.44
C SER A 49 3.00 -19.67 -3.18
N SER A 50 3.66 -19.41 -2.04
CA SER A 50 3.44 -20.11 -0.78
C SER A 50 2.10 -19.75 -0.14
N PHE A 51 1.64 -20.56 0.82
CA PHE A 51 0.47 -20.22 1.64
C PHE A 51 0.65 -18.89 2.38
N THR A 52 1.83 -18.66 2.93
CA THR A 52 2.17 -17.40 3.59
C THR A 52 2.12 -16.24 2.59
N GLY A 53 2.64 -16.41 1.37
CA GLY A 53 2.53 -15.42 0.30
C GLY A 53 1.08 -15.05 0.00
N LYS A 54 0.16 -16.03 -0.05
CA LYS A 54 -1.27 -15.76 -0.25
C LYS A 54 -1.89 -14.98 0.91
N LEU A 55 -1.50 -15.24 2.15
CA LEU A 55 -1.93 -14.43 3.30
C LEU A 55 -1.41 -12.99 3.20
N ILE A 56 -0.17 -12.80 2.79
CA ILE A 56 0.40 -11.47 2.53
C ILE A 56 -0.37 -10.76 1.42
N GLY A 57 -0.76 -11.48 0.37
CA GLY A 57 -1.63 -10.93 -0.69
C GLY A 57 -2.99 -10.45 -0.15
N ILE A 58 -3.61 -11.19 0.77
CA ILE A 58 -4.85 -10.74 1.44
C ILE A 58 -4.61 -9.47 2.25
N LEU A 59 -3.49 -9.38 2.99
CA LEU A 59 -3.13 -8.16 3.71
C LEU A 59 -2.92 -6.97 2.76
N ALA A 60 -2.32 -7.21 1.58
CA ALA A 60 -2.17 -6.19 0.56
C ALA A 60 -3.54 -5.70 0.05
N LEU A 61 -4.49 -6.61 -0.16
CA LEU A 61 -5.86 -6.25 -0.56
C LEU A 61 -6.57 -5.46 0.54
N LEU A 62 -6.42 -5.83 1.80
CA LEU A 62 -6.98 -5.09 2.94
C LEU A 62 -6.38 -3.68 3.04
N ALA A 63 -5.05 -3.54 2.87
CA ALA A 63 -4.39 -2.25 2.81
C ALA A 63 -4.93 -1.39 1.66
N LEU A 64 -5.05 -1.97 0.45
CA LEU A 64 -5.64 -1.30 -0.72
C LEU A 64 -7.03 -0.75 -0.40
N ILE A 65 -7.94 -1.60 0.06
CA ILE A 65 -9.33 -1.21 0.37
C ILE A 65 -9.35 -0.12 1.44
N GLY A 66 -8.55 -0.29 2.48
CA GLY A 66 -8.49 0.66 3.59
C GLY A 66 -7.96 2.04 3.16
N PHE A 67 -6.91 2.11 2.34
CA PHE A 67 -6.41 3.38 1.81
C PHE A 67 -7.41 4.05 0.85
N ILE A 68 -8.09 3.29 0.00
CA ILE A 68 -9.13 3.85 -0.89
C ILE A 68 -10.29 4.40 -0.06
N ALA A 69 -10.75 3.68 0.96
CA ALA A 69 -11.79 4.16 1.86
C ALA A 69 -11.33 5.38 2.68
N ALA A 70 -10.08 5.40 3.17
CA ALA A 70 -9.50 6.57 3.84
C ALA A 70 -9.43 7.79 2.91
N ALA A 71 -9.03 7.61 1.65
CA ALA A 71 -9.03 8.67 0.63
C ALA A 71 -10.43 9.23 0.40
N TRP A 72 -11.45 8.37 0.33
CA TRP A 72 -12.84 8.80 0.28
C TRP A 72 -13.25 9.57 1.53
N GLY A 73 -12.85 9.10 2.73
CA GLY A 73 -13.10 9.79 3.99
C GLY A 73 -12.45 11.17 4.06
N ILE A 74 -11.22 11.33 3.54
CA ILE A 74 -10.54 12.62 3.39
C ILE A 74 -11.35 13.54 2.46
N TRP A 75 -11.79 13.00 1.32
CA TRP A 75 -12.61 13.76 0.36
C TRP A 75 -13.90 14.27 0.96
N THR A 76 -14.62 13.39 1.66
CA THR A 76 -15.95 13.68 2.26
C THR A 76 -15.89 14.26 3.67
N GLN A 77 -14.69 14.45 4.23
CA GLN A 77 -14.46 15.02 5.58
C GLN A 77 -15.15 14.23 6.70
N THR A 78 -15.16 12.93 6.63
CA THR A 78 -15.69 12.07 7.68
C THR A 78 -14.70 11.96 8.85
N SER A 79 -15.19 11.81 10.08
CA SER A 79 -14.35 11.75 11.30
C SER A 79 -13.54 10.46 11.44
N TRP A 80 -13.88 9.40 10.70
CA TRP A 80 -13.27 8.08 10.84
C TRP A 80 -12.02 7.86 9.94
N TRP A 81 -11.77 8.74 8.94
CA TRP A 81 -10.67 8.53 7.99
C TRP A 81 -9.29 8.46 8.65
N PRO A 82 -8.95 9.22 9.74
CA PRO A 82 -7.61 9.14 10.33
C PRO A 82 -7.34 7.76 10.92
N SER A 83 -8.31 7.20 11.64
CA SER A 83 -8.20 5.87 12.23
C SER A 83 -8.09 4.79 11.17
N LEU A 84 -8.83 4.92 10.06
CA LEU A 84 -8.76 3.98 8.96
C LEU A 84 -7.44 4.08 8.21
N LEU A 85 -6.91 5.28 8.00
CA LEU A 85 -5.62 5.50 7.36
C LEU A 85 -4.49 4.82 8.18
N LEU A 86 -4.46 5.05 9.48
CA LEU A 86 -3.49 4.40 10.38
C LEU A 86 -3.69 2.89 10.44
N GLY A 87 -4.93 2.42 10.52
CA GLY A 87 -5.27 1.00 10.51
C GLY A 87 -4.81 0.30 9.21
N SER A 88 -4.88 0.99 8.08
CA SER A 88 -4.44 0.46 6.77
C SER A 88 -2.92 0.47 6.62
N ALA A 89 -2.24 1.37 7.31
CA ALA A 89 -0.78 1.41 7.31
C ALA A 89 -0.16 0.15 7.95
N VAL A 90 -0.84 -0.46 8.94
CA VAL A 90 -0.32 -1.67 9.62
C VAL A 90 -0.18 -2.85 8.64
N PRO A 91 -1.25 -3.34 7.97
CA PRO A 91 -1.10 -4.41 6.98
C PRO A 91 -0.18 -4.02 5.83
N SER A 92 -0.17 -2.74 5.42
CA SER A 92 0.74 -2.24 4.40
C SER A 92 2.21 -2.44 4.80
N VAL A 93 2.60 -2.05 6.02
CA VAL A 93 3.98 -2.24 6.52
C VAL A 93 4.33 -3.72 6.58
N VAL A 94 3.41 -4.58 7.04
CA VAL A 94 3.64 -6.04 7.08
C VAL A 94 3.92 -6.58 5.67
N VAL A 95 3.10 -6.18 4.68
CA VAL A 95 3.30 -6.55 3.27
C VAL A 95 4.66 -6.09 2.77
N LEU A 96 5.01 -4.82 3.00
CA LEU A 96 6.27 -4.25 2.52
C LEU A 96 7.49 -4.94 3.15
N LEU A 97 7.43 -5.31 4.42
CA LEU A 97 8.50 -6.02 5.09
C LEU A 97 8.60 -7.48 4.61
N ALA A 98 7.47 -8.17 4.48
CA ALA A 98 7.43 -9.56 4.03
C ALA A 98 7.90 -9.72 2.56
N MET A 99 7.53 -8.76 1.72
CA MET A 99 7.84 -8.73 0.29
C MET A 99 8.97 -7.73 -0.02
N TRP A 100 9.81 -7.44 0.97
CA TRP A 100 10.93 -6.52 0.81
C TRP A 100 11.91 -7.03 -0.23
N ASN A 101 12.13 -6.24 -1.27
CA ASN A 101 13.17 -6.49 -2.24
C ASN A 101 14.28 -5.44 -2.07
N PRO A 102 15.49 -5.83 -1.63
CA PRO A 102 16.58 -4.89 -1.37
C PRO A 102 17.06 -4.15 -2.63
N VAL A 103 16.74 -4.64 -3.82
CA VAL A 103 17.10 -4.01 -5.09
C VAL A 103 15.99 -3.09 -5.61
N GLY A 104 14.78 -3.20 -5.04
CA GLY A 104 13.60 -2.47 -5.53
C GLY A 104 13.38 -1.12 -4.83
N SER A 105 13.48 -0.03 -5.57
CA SER A 105 13.07 1.31 -5.09
C SER A 105 11.58 1.38 -4.71
N VAL A 106 10.75 0.48 -5.23
CA VAL A 106 9.29 0.49 -5.03
C VAL A 106 8.93 0.24 -3.56
N SER A 107 9.49 -0.81 -2.93
CA SER A 107 9.22 -1.11 -1.52
C SER A 107 9.70 -0.01 -0.59
N PHE A 108 10.87 0.56 -0.86
CA PHE A 108 11.40 1.68 -0.09
C PHE A 108 10.52 2.93 -0.21
N ASN A 109 10.13 3.30 -1.44
CA ASN A 109 9.27 4.46 -1.67
C ASN A 109 7.90 4.29 -1.01
N ALA A 110 7.33 3.08 -1.06
CA ALA A 110 6.07 2.77 -0.40
C ALA A 110 6.19 2.83 1.14
N PHE A 111 7.32 2.38 1.70
CA PHE A 111 7.60 2.50 3.14
C PHE A 111 7.71 3.96 3.57
N VAL A 112 8.43 4.79 2.81
CA VAL A 112 8.52 6.24 3.05
C VAL A 112 7.14 6.89 2.97
N ALA A 113 6.32 6.51 1.97
CA ALA A 113 4.95 7.02 1.85
C ALA A 113 4.09 6.65 3.08
N ASN A 114 4.17 5.41 3.59
CA ASN A 114 3.50 5.01 4.83
C ASN A 114 3.94 5.85 6.03
N ALA A 115 5.25 6.07 6.18
CA ALA A 115 5.80 6.88 7.26
C ALA A 115 5.31 8.34 7.19
N LEU A 116 5.30 8.92 5.98
CA LEU A 116 4.80 10.28 5.75
C LEU A 116 3.30 10.39 6.02
N LEU A 117 2.50 9.42 5.58
CA LEU A 117 1.05 9.38 5.83
C LEU A 117 0.76 9.23 7.33
N GLY A 118 1.49 8.36 8.03
CA GLY A 118 1.37 8.21 9.48
C GLY A 118 1.75 9.51 10.20
N ALA A 119 2.85 10.14 9.83
CA ALA A 119 3.27 11.42 10.39
C ALA A 119 2.25 12.53 10.12
N ALA A 120 1.72 12.61 8.88
CA ALA A 120 0.70 13.59 8.51
C ALA A 120 -0.62 13.39 9.29
N THR A 121 -0.93 12.17 9.69
CA THR A 121 -2.14 11.88 10.49
C THR A 121 -1.98 12.26 11.96
N LEU A 122 -0.73 12.19 12.48
CA LEU A 122 -0.44 12.40 13.89
C LEU A 122 0.07 13.82 14.22
N MET A 123 0.48 14.59 13.22
CA MET A 123 1.11 15.89 13.40
C MET A 123 0.20 17.05 12.99
N PRO A 124 0.25 18.20 13.69
CA PRO A 124 -0.62 19.36 13.39
C PRO A 124 -0.50 19.92 11.97
N TRP A 125 0.67 19.73 11.31
CA TRP A 125 0.84 20.17 9.92
C TRP A 125 0.05 19.31 8.92
N GLY A 126 -0.25 18.06 9.28
CA GLY A 126 -1.02 17.16 8.44
C GLY A 126 -2.46 17.60 8.25
N ASP A 127 -3.01 18.33 9.23
CA ASP A 127 -4.36 18.90 9.15
C ASP A 127 -4.50 19.83 7.93
N ARG A 128 -3.43 20.59 7.61
CA ARG A 128 -3.41 21.45 6.43
C ARG A 128 -3.36 20.67 5.11
N PHE A 129 -2.76 19.49 5.14
CA PHE A 129 -2.55 18.66 3.96
C PHE A 129 -3.72 17.69 3.70
N LEU A 130 -4.20 17.06 4.78
CA LEU A 130 -5.27 16.06 4.72
C LEU A 130 -6.64 16.65 5.05
N GLY A 131 -6.70 17.85 5.62
CA GLY A 131 -7.96 18.54 5.92
C GLY A 131 -8.68 17.95 7.14
N ALA A 132 -7.95 17.63 8.19
CA ALA A 132 -8.48 16.96 9.39
C ALA A 132 -9.39 17.85 10.28
N HIS A 133 -9.50 19.16 10.01
CA HIS A 133 -10.37 20.11 10.74
C HIS A 133 -11.05 21.10 9.81
#